data_51785894a986949fd96fcdffe23dbfb3
#
_entry.id   51785894a986949fd96fcdffe23dbfb3
#
_cell.length_a   1.000
_cell.length_b   1.000
_cell.length_c   1.000
_cell.angle_alpha   90.00
_cell.angle_beta   90.00
_cell.angle_gamma   90.00
#
_symmetry.space_group_name_H-M   'P 1'
#
loop_
_entity.id
_entity.type
_entity.pdbx_description
1 polymer ?
#
loop_
_entity_poly.entity_id
_entity_poly.type
_entity_poly.pdbx_seq_one_letter_code
_entity_poly.pdbx_strand_id
1 'polypeptide(L)'
;MAFVRNWRHAWVAEAPERVGINEILALNAVFSEAFTERYRKDGMVGVRVPHLNPAVWKFAITDAEDGAMIWRNARDGIAAFNMVHRSGVEGWMGPLAVHPDYQGQAIGKMIVSTGVEWLKKAGAKVIGLETMPRTMDNVGFYSTLGFTPGNLTITVTLEAARAGLQATAMSALNPHERELALRQCRQLLEQLAPGYDYTREIVLTAQHQLGDTLFMRKGSDVLSFAVCHSAPLVEGRATEEMRVLKMIARTEADFDQLVTQLCAHARIRGSKRVAIRVQGQYGDVYRRLVGRGARVRWTDLRMSLHDYPEARPANGGIVLSNWEI
;
A
#
# COMPACT_ATOMS: atom_id res chain seq x y z
N MET A 1 -35.09 25.35 10.95
CA MET A 1 -34.55 25.15 12.30
C MET A 1 -33.08 24.80 12.17
N ALA A 2 -32.19 25.70 12.55
CA ALA A 2 -30.75 25.48 12.52
C ALA A 2 -30.37 24.60 13.73
N PHE A 3 -29.87 23.41 13.47
CA PHE A 3 -29.29 22.58 14.53
C PHE A 3 -27.97 23.22 14.97
N VAL A 4 -27.96 23.85 16.12
CA VAL A 4 -26.75 24.26 16.84
C VAL A 4 -26.06 22.96 17.30
N ARG A 5 -25.00 22.53 16.62
CA ARG A 5 -24.12 21.50 17.14
C ARG A 5 -23.46 22.03 18.41
N ASN A 6 -23.82 21.46 19.55
CA ASN A 6 -23.15 21.70 20.83
C ASN A 6 -21.72 21.13 20.71
N TRP A 7 -20.73 21.99 20.52
CA TRP A 7 -19.29 21.68 20.49
C TRP A 7 -18.81 21.36 21.91
N ARG A 8 -19.20 20.19 22.44
CA ARG A 8 -18.44 19.59 23.51
C ARG A 8 -17.26 18.88 22.80
N HIS A 9 -16.03 19.31 23.08
CA HIS A 9 -14.84 18.62 22.64
C HIS A 9 -14.96 17.15 23.06
N ALA A 10 -15.21 16.27 22.11
CA ALA A 10 -15.32 14.87 22.41
C ALA A 10 -13.90 14.37 22.73
N TRP A 11 -13.71 13.90 23.96
CA TRP A 11 -12.40 13.41 24.41
C TRP A 11 -11.90 12.26 23.53
N VAL A 12 -10.64 12.34 23.15
CA VAL A 12 -9.89 11.28 22.44
C VAL A 12 -8.57 11.10 23.18
N ALA A 13 -8.12 9.85 23.33
CA ALA A 13 -6.86 9.52 23.99
C ALA A 13 -5.69 10.23 23.29
N GLU A 14 -4.73 10.76 24.06
CA GLU A 14 -3.54 11.42 23.52
C GLU A 14 -2.53 10.42 22.98
N ALA A 15 -2.41 9.25 23.62
CA ALA A 15 -1.51 8.17 23.21
C ALA A 15 -2.26 7.10 22.41
N PRO A 16 -1.62 6.51 21.36
CA PRO A 16 -2.22 5.39 20.64
C PRO A 16 -2.12 4.09 21.43
N GLU A 17 -3.05 3.19 21.12
CA GLU A 17 -2.97 1.77 21.43
C GLU A 17 -2.66 0.99 20.15
N ARG A 18 -2.05 -0.18 20.29
CA ARG A 18 -1.91 -1.11 19.18
C ARG A 18 -3.24 -1.78 18.90
N VAL A 19 -3.70 -1.73 17.64
CA VAL A 19 -4.94 -2.42 17.26
C VAL A 19 -4.76 -3.93 17.23
N GLY A 20 -5.75 -4.65 17.78
CA GLY A 20 -5.82 -6.10 17.74
C GLY A 20 -6.59 -6.61 16.50
N ILE A 21 -6.33 -7.86 16.10
CA ILE A 21 -7.06 -8.51 14.99
C ILE A 21 -8.56 -8.66 15.30
N ASN A 22 -8.94 -8.77 16.57
CA ASN A 22 -10.32 -8.82 17.03
C ASN A 22 -11.09 -7.51 16.81
N GLU A 23 -10.40 -6.41 16.54
CA GLU A 23 -11.00 -5.08 16.33
C GLU A 23 -11.24 -4.74 14.85
N ILE A 24 -10.95 -5.66 13.93
CA ILE A 24 -11.08 -5.42 12.48
C ILE A 24 -12.47 -4.93 12.10
N LEU A 25 -13.55 -5.42 12.72
CA LEU A 25 -14.91 -4.99 12.42
C LEU A 25 -15.12 -3.50 12.77
N ALA A 26 -14.67 -3.08 13.95
CA ALA A 26 -14.76 -1.69 14.39
C ALA A 26 -13.86 -0.77 13.54
N LEU A 27 -12.65 -1.24 13.20
CA LEU A 27 -11.71 -0.54 12.33
C LEU A 27 -12.29 -0.32 10.92
N ASN A 28 -12.93 -1.36 10.35
CA ASN A 28 -13.61 -1.31 9.05
C ASN A 28 -14.78 -0.31 9.04
N ALA A 29 -15.53 -0.21 10.14
CA ALA A 29 -16.62 0.77 10.26
C ALA A 29 -16.07 2.20 10.19
N VAL A 30 -15.04 2.52 11.00
CA VAL A 30 -14.40 3.84 10.98
C VAL A 30 -13.78 4.15 9.61
N PHE A 31 -13.13 3.17 8.98
CA PHE A 31 -12.59 3.31 7.63
C PHE A 31 -13.69 3.66 6.63
N SER A 32 -14.75 2.85 6.57
CA SER A 32 -15.87 3.06 5.62
C SER A 32 -16.54 4.42 5.82
N GLU A 33 -16.83 4.83 7.05
CA GLU A 33 -17.48 6.10 7.34
C GLU A 33 -16.61 7.31 7.01
N ALA A 34 -15.33 7.28 7.42
CA ALA A 34 -14.42 8.39 7.19
C ALA A 34 -14.14 8.61 5.69
N PHE A 35 -13.89 7.53 4.94
CA PHE A 35 -13.64 7.63 3.50
C PHE A 35 -14.92 7.94 2.70
N THR A 36 -16.08 7.47 3.13
CA THR A 36 -17.38 7.86 2.52
C THR A 36 -17.61 9.36 2.70
N GLU A 37 -17.40 9.90 3.91
CA GLU A 37 -17.52 11.32 4.18
C GLU A 37 -16.48 12.13 3.37
N ARG A 38 -15.25 11.63 3.22
CA ARG A 38 -14.24 12.27 2.38
C ARG A 38 -14.69 12.34 0.93
N TYR A 39 -15.18 11.23 0.38
CA TYR A 39 -15.69 11.19 -0.99
C TYR A 39 -16.87 12.15 -1.20
N ARG A 40 -17.77 12.25 -0.21
CA ARG A 40 -18.88 13.20 -0.23
C ARG A 40 -18.39 14.66 -0.30
N LYS A 41 -17.36 15.01 0.50
CA LYS A 41 -16.73 16.34 0.49
C LYS A 41 -16.04 16.65 -0.84
N ASP A 42 -15.52 15.64 -1.52
CA ASP A 42 -14.90 15.75 -2.87
C ASP A 42 -15.94 15.74 -4.01
N GLY A 43 -17.23 15.87 -3.70
CA GLY A 43 -18.31 15.94 -4.69
C GLY A 43 -18.81 14.59 -5.21
N MET A 44 -18.31 13.47 -4.70
CA MET A 44 -18.79 12.13 -5.05
C MET A 44 -20.00 11.73 -4.18
N VAL A 45 -21.11 12.43 -4.38
CA VAL A 45 -22.36 12.20 -3.64
C VAL A 45 -22.92 10.82 -4.02
N GLY A 46 -23.36 10.06 -2.99
CA GLY A 46 -23.96 8.73 -3.17
C GLY A 46 -22.96 7.57 -3.24
N VAL A 47 -21.65 7.83 -3.25
CA VAL A 47 -20.62 6.79 -3.13
C VAL A 47 -20.49 6.41 -1.67
N ARG A 48 -20.63 5.10 -1.36
CA ARG A 48 -20.30 4.52 -0.06
C ARG A 48 -19.06 3.64 -0.20
N VAL A 49 -18.06 3.90 0.61
CA VAL A 49 -16.85 3.07 0.65
C VAL A 49 -17.17 1.75 1.37
N PRO A 50 -17.00 0.60 0.72
CA PRO A 50 -17.31 -0.68 1.33
C PRO A 50 -16.27 -1.06 2.39
N HIS A 51 -16.63 -2.06 3.22
CA HIS A 51 -15.67 -2.70 4.10
C HIS A 51 -14.59 -3.43 3.31
N LEU A 52 -13.36 -3.31 3.75
CA LEU A 52 -12.26 -4.10 3.21
C LEU A 52 -12.37 -5.55 3.70
N ASN A 53 -11.83 -6.46 2.92
CA ASN A 53 -11.71 -7.86 3.31
C ASN A 53 -10.92 -7.99 4.62
N PRO A 54 -11.43 -8.70 5.63
CA PRO A 54 -10.72 -8.90 6.91
C PRO A 54 -9.31 -9.46 6.76
N ALA A 55 -9.02 -10.27 5.72
CA ALA A 55 -7.68 -10.77 5.46
C ALA A 55 -6.70 -9.66 5.05
N VAL A 56 -7.18 -8.62 4.36
CA VAL A 56 -6.38 -7.44 4.01
C VAL A 56 -6.03 -6.64 5.29
N TRP A 57 -6.99 -6.47 6.20
CA TRP A 57 -6.72 -5.85 7.50
C TRP A 57 -5.75 -6.66 8.36
N LYS A 58 -5.89 -8.01 8.38
CA LYS A 58 -4.92 -8.86 9.07
C LYS A 58 -3.51 -8.66 8.55
N PHE A 59 -3.35 -8.60 7.24
CA PHE A 59 -2.06 -8.29 6.61
C PHE A 59 -1.55 -6.93 7.08
N ALA A 60 -2.35 -5.86 6.95
CA ALA A 60 -1.95 -4.51 7.31
C ALA A 60 -1.53 -4.40 8.78
N ILE A 61 -2.33 -4.94 9.71
CA ILE A 61 -2.04 -4.93 11.15
C ILE A 61 -0.76 -5.72 11.47
N THR A 62 -0.58 -6.89 10.83
CA THR A 62 0.60 -7.73 11.06
C THR A 62 1.85 -7.10 10.45
N ASP A 63 1.74 -6.48 9.28
CA ASP A 63 2.86 -5.79 8.61
C ASP A 63 3.29 -4.52 9.35
N ALA A 64 2.32 -3.74 9.82
CA ALA A 64 2.59 -2.52 10.56
C ALA A 64 3.16 -2.78 11.99
N GLU A 65 2.94 -3.96 12.58
CA GLU A 65 3.38 -4.32 13.93
C GLU A 65 2.91 -3.27 14.99
N ASP A 66 3.84 -2.62 15.71
CA ASP A 66 3.53 -1.56 16.67
C ASP A 66 3.15 -0.23 15.98
N GLY A 67 3.30 -0.15 14.66
CA GLY A 67 2.80 0.94 13.83
C GLY A 67 1.30 0.84 13.51
N ALA A 68 0.63 -0.26 13.86
CA ALA A 68 -0.81 -0.40 13.74
C ALA A 68 -1.51 0.29 14.93
N MET A 69 -1.80 1.59 14.79
CA MET A 69 -2.21 2.48 15.88
C MET A 69 -3.69 2.84 15.81
N ILE A 70 -4.35 2.84 16.96
CA ILE A 70 -5.71 3.39 17.15
C ILE A 70 -5.73 4.37 18.31
N TRP A 71 -6.67 5.30 18.25
CA TRP A 71 -7.00 6.26 19.34
C TRP A 71 -8.44 6.07 19.73
N ARG A 72 -8.68 5.90 21.04
CA ARG A 72 -10.03 5.66 21.57
C ARG A 72 -10.71 6.94 22.02
N ASN A 73 -12.02 6.93 21.96
CA ASN A 73 -12.87 7.94 22.57
C ASN A 73 -13.25 7.57 24.02
N ALA A 74 -13.95 8.46 24.70
CA ALA A 74 -14.39 8.28 26.10
C ALA A 74 -15.30 7.04 26.33
N ARG A 75 -15.83 6.42 25.30
CA ARG A 75 -16.66 5.21 25.34
C ARG A 75 -15.94 3.97 24.85
N ASP A 76 -14.62 4.02 24.82
CA ASP A 76 -13.76 2.93 24.35
C ASP A 76 -13.90 2.56 22.86
N GLY A 77 -14.59 3.39 22.05
CA GLY A 77 -14.70 3.21 20.60
C GLY A 77 -13.49 3.79 19.86
N ILE A 78 -13.22 3.31 18.64
CA ILE A 78 -12.14 3.83 17.80
C ILE A 78 -12.55 5.20 17.25
N ALA A 79 -11.84 6.26 17.65
CA ALA A 79 -12.01 7.61 17.14
C ALA A 79 -11.12 7.92 15.93
N ALA A 80 -9.94 7.32 15.87
CA ALA A 80 -8.99 7.48 14.78
C ALA A 80 -8.07 6.26 14.70
N PHE A 81 -7.44 6.07 13.53
CA PHE A 81 -6.42 5.06 13.34
C PHE A 81 -5.36 5.53 12.33
N ASN A 82 -4.18 4.93 12.40
CA ASN A 82 -3.10 5.10 11.44
C ASN A 82 -2.34 3.78 11.31
N MET A 83 -2.30 3.21 10.10
CA MET A 83 -1.43 2.08 9.78
C MET A 83 -0.10 2.64 9.30
N VAL A 84 0.95 2.41 10.07
CA VAL A 84 2.29 2.92 9.81
C VAL A 84 3.19 1.73 9.50
N HIS A 85 3.67 1.66 8.28
CA HIS A 85 4.42 0.55 7.73
C HIS A 85 5.88 0.90 7.54
N ARG A 86 6.76 -0.11 7.62
CA ARG A 86 8.18 0.04 7.35
C ARG A 86 8.74 -1.18 6.63
N SER A 87 9.31 -0.97 5.46
CA SER A 87 9.96 -1.99 4.62
C SER A 87 11.47 -1.68 4.52
N GLY A 88 12.26 -2.09 5.52
CA GLY A 88 13.65 -1.66 5.67
C GLY A 88 13.74 -0.18 6.02
N VAL A 89 14.33 0.63 5.15
CA VAL A 89 14.43 2.09 5.32
C VAL A 89 13.25 2.86 4.73
N GLU A 90 12.37 2.20 4.00
CA GLU A 90 11.14 2.79 3.44
C GLU A 90 10.03 2.77 4.49
N GLY A 91 9.55 3.94 4.88
CA GLY A 91 8.44 4.12 5.80
C GLY A 91 7.27 4.83 5.14
N TRP A 92 6.04 4.36 5.40
CA TRP A 92 4.84 4.99 4.85
C TRP A 92 3.64 4.82 5.77
N MET A 93 2.63 5.68 5.59
CA MET A 93 1.41 5.70 6.39
C MET A 93 0.19 5.53 5.48
N GLY A 94 -0.66 4.58 5.82
CA GLY A 94 -1.94 4.36 5.13
C GLY A 94 -2.46 2.93 5.28
N PRO A 95 -3.79 2.75 5.38
CA PRO A 95 -4.77 3.84 5.51
C PRO A 95 -4.70 4.49 6.88
N LEU A 96 -5.10 5.77 6.92
CA LEU A 96 -5.28 6.52 8.15
C LEU A 96 -6.58 7.31 8.09
N ALA A 97 -7.29 7.43 9.20
CA ALA A 97 -8.53 8.18 9.24
C ALA A 97 -8.86 8.67 10.64
N VAL A 98 -9.63 9.77 10.70
CA VAL A 98 -10.34 10.25 11.88
C VAL A 98 -11.83 10.11 11.60
N HIS A 99 -12.55 9.43 12.50
CA HIS A 99 -13.99 9.29 12.41
C HIS A 99 -14.67 10.67 12.25
N PRO A 100 -15.70 10.81 11.41
CA PRO A 100 -16.30 12.11 11.10
C PRO A 100 -16.69 12.96 12.33
N ASP A 101 -17.17 12.32 13.40
CA ASP A 101 -17.58 13.02 14.64
C ASP A 101 -16.42 13.65 15.40
N TYR A 102 -15.19 13.27 15.13
CA TYR A 102 -13.97 13.75 15.80
C TYR A 102 -13.08 14.61 14.89
N GLN A 103 -13.49 14.86 13.64
CA GLN A 103 -12.77 15.76 12.73
C GLN A 103 -12.86 17.22 13.20
N GLY A 104 -11.89 18.04 12.78
CA GLY A 104 -11.82 19.47 13.15
C GLY A 104 -11.26 19.75 14.55
N GLN A 105 -10.75 18.73 15.26
CA GLN A 105 -10.22 18.83 16.64
C GLN A 105 -8.70 18.56 16.71
N ALA A 106 -7.97 18.83 15.65
CA ALA A 106 -6.53 18.58 15.51
C ALA A 106 -6.08 17.10 15.64
N ILE A 107 -6.99 16.13 15.76
CA ILE A 107 -6.68 14.70 15.90
C ILE A 107 -5.92 14.19 14.68
N GLY A 108 -6.27 14.63 13.46
CA GLY A 108 -5.53 14.28 12.25
C GLY A 108 -4.05 14.67 12.33
N LYS A 109 -3.73 15.85 12.87
CA LYS A 109 -2.36 16.29 13.11
C LYS A 109 -1.65 15.35 14.09
N MET A 110 -2.29 15.01 15.19
CA MET A 110 -1.75 14.14 16.23
C MET A 110 -1.39 12.76 15.65
N ILE A 111 -2.32 12.09 14.95
CA ILE A 111 -2.08 10.73 14.43
C ILE A 111 -0.98 10.67 13.37
N VAL A 112 -0.88 11.69 12.51
CA VAL A 112 0.19 11.78 11.49
C VAL A 112 1.53 12.06 12.16
N SER A 113 1.60 13.03 13.10
CA SER A 113 2.83 13.35 13.82
C SER A 113 3.35 12.14 14.62
N THR A 114 2.45 11.38 15.27
CA THR A 114 2.82 10.14 15.99
C THR A 114 3.40 9.10 15.03
N GLY A 115 2.80 8.91 13.86
CA GLY A 115 3.31 8.00 12.83
C GLY A 115 4.69 8.41 12.30
N VAL A 116 4.90 9.70 12.06
CA VAL A 116 6.20 10.24 11.65
C VAL A 116 7.28 9.96 12.71
N GLU A 117 6.99 10.25 13.98
CA GLU A 117 7.94 10.02 15.07
C GLU A 117 8.25 8.53 15.26
N TRP A 118 7.26 7.66 15.09
CA TRP A 118 7.48 6.21 15.11
C TRP A 118 8.42 5.77 13.98
N LEU A 119 8.20 6.24 12.73
CA LEU A 119 9.05 5.92 11.60
C LEU A 119 10.49 6.43 11.77
N LYS A 120 10.66 7.66 12.28
CA LYS A 120 11.99 8.20 12.61
C LYS A 120 12.73 7.35 13.62
N LYS A 121 12.07 6.98 14.73
CA LYS A 121 12.62 6.08 15.75
C LYS A 121 12.96 4.71 15.20
N ALA A 122 12.16 4.19 14.28
CA ALA A 122 12.40 2.92 13.61
C ALA A 122 13.52 2.98 12.54
N GLY A 123 14.12 4.14 12.29
CA GLY A 123 15.26 4.32 11.38
C GLY A 123 14.88 4.46 9.91
N ALA A 124 13.64 4.82 9.60
CA ALA A 124 13.23 5.12 8.23
C ALA A 124 14.08 6.26 7.63
N LYS A 125 14.41 6.15 6.35
CA LYS A 125 15.11 7.17 5.54
C LYS A 125 14.20 7.80 4.50
N VAL A 126 13.09 7.11 4.18
CA VAL A 126 11.98 7.61 3.39
C VAL A 126 10.76 7.61 4.30
N ILE A 127 10.02 8.71 4.37
CA ILE A 127 8.77 8.80 5.13
C ILE A 127 7.73 9.46 4.24
N GLY A 128 6.66 8.72 3.91
CA GLY A 128 5.66 9.22 3.00
C GLY A 128 4.26 8.70 3.24
N LEU A 129 3.37 9.13 2.38
CA LEU A 129 1.99 8.71 2.28
C LEU A 129 1.47 8.93 0.86
N GLU A 130 0.32 8.34 0.56
CA GLU A 130 -0.41 8.62 -0.66
C GLU A 130 -1.79 9.24 -0.34
N THR A 131 -2.22 10.19 -1.17
CA THR A 131 -3.54 10.82 -1.06
C THR A 131 -4.12 11.08 -2.45
N MET A 132 -5.43 11.18 -2.54
CA MET A 132 -6.09 11.51 -3.81
C MET A 132 -5.69 12.91 -4.26
N PRO A 133 -5.16 13.10 -5.49
CA PRO A 133 -4.64 14.39 -5.96
C PRO A 133 -5.71 15.49 -6.03
N ARG A 134 -6.99 15.12 -6.18
CA ARG A 134 -8.13 16.06 -6.19
C ARG A 134 -8.55 16.55 -4.80
N THR A 135 -8.11 15.90 -3.74
CA THR A 135 -8.46 16.24 -2.36
C THR A 135 -7.55 17.35 -1.85
N MET A 136 -7.81 18.61 -2.27
CA MET A 136 -6.97 19.76 -1.94
C MET A 136 -6.82 19.98 -0.42
N ASP A 137 -7.88 19.71 0.35
CA ASP A 137 -7.82 19.80 1.82
C ASP A 137 -6.76 18.87 2.41
N ASN A 138 -6.66 17.62 1.89
CA ASN A 138 -5.66 16.68 2.37
C ASN A 138 -4.25 17.11 1.93
N VAL A 139 -4.08 17.53 0.67
CA VAL A 139 -2.79 18.03 0.19
C VAL A 139 -2.31 19.21 1.04
N GLY A 140 -3.19 20.20 1.28
CA GLY A 140 -2.90 21.33 2.15
C GLY A 140 -2.59 20.91 3.58
N PHE A 141 -3.39 20.00 4.16
CA PHE A 141 -3.21 19.46 5.49
C PHE A 141 -1.83 18.81 5.67
N TYR A 142 -1.44 17.87 4.79
CA TYR A 142 -0.14 17.21 4.87
C TYR A 142 1.01 18.19 4.63
N SER A 143 0.83 19.20 3.76
CA SER A 143 1.84 20.25 3.55
C SER A 143 2.09 21.07 4.83
N THR A 144 1.06 21.34 5.64
CA THR A 144 1.25 22.01 6.95
C THR A 144 2.02 21.17 7.97
N LEU A 145 2.13 19.85 7.73
CA LEU A 145 2.89 18.91 8.55
C LEU A 145 4.30 18.62 8.02
N GLY A 146 4.73 19.37 6.99
CA GLY A 146 6.08 19.26 6.40
C GLY A 146 6.19 18.23 5.27
N PHE A 147 5.07 17.68 4.78
CA PHE A 147 5.10 16.84 3.59
C PHE A 147 5.10 17.68 2.32
N THR A 148 5.91 17.26 1.36
CA THR A 148 6.02 17.90 0.04
C THR A 148 5.35 17.02 -1.01
N PRO A 149 4.48 17.57 -1.88
CA PRO A 149 3.95 16.86 -3.04
C PRO A 149 5.07 16.37 -3.96
N GLY A 150 5.00 15.10 -4.31
CA GLY A 150 5.96 14.45 -5.20
C GLY A 150 5.30 13.93 -6.47
N ASN A 151 5.67 12.75 -6.89
CA ASN A 151 5.14 12.12 -8.10
C ASN A 151 3.71 11.57 -7.91
N LEU A 152 2.95 11.49 -8.99
CA LEU A 152 1.75 10.66 -9.00
C LEU A 152 2.13 9.19 -8.98
N THR A 153 1.36 8.39 -8.27
CA THR A 153 1.27 6.95 -8.48
C THR A 153 0.11 6.67 -9.41
N ILE A 154 0.38 6.04 -10.54
CA ILE A 154 -0.59 5.77 -11.59
C ILE A 154 -0.93 4.28 -11.55
N THR A 155 -2.17 3.95 -11.19
CA THR A 155 -2.67 2.58 -11.27
C THR A 155 -3.08 2.27 -12.69
N VAL A 156 -2.41 1.32 -13.31
CA VAL A 156 -2.74 0.80 -14.64
C VAL A 156 -3.16 -0.66 -14.56
N THR A 157 -4.04 -1.10 -15.45
CA THR A 157 -4.48 -2.50 -15.53
C THR A 157 -4.17 -3.09 -16.90
N LEU A 158 -3.67 -4.32 -16.90
CA LEU A 158 -3.47 -5.18 -18.07
C LEU A 158 -4.44 -6.36 -18.00
N GLU A 159 -4.96 -6.79 -19.15
CA GLU A 159 -5.79 -7.99 -19.21
C GLU A 159 -4.95 -9.24 -18.93
N ALA A 160 -5.54 -10.18 -18.17
CA ALA A 160 -4.94 -11.48 -17.93
C ALA A 160 -4.86 -12.27 -19.25
N ALA A 161 -3.67 -12.77 -19.58
CA ALA A 161 -3.38 -13.40 -20.87
C ALA A 161 -2.68 -14.75 -20.67
N ARG A 162 -2.64 -15.58 -21.72
CA ARG A 162 -1.79 -16.80 -21.74
C ARG A 162 -0.36 -16.42 -22.08
N ALA A 163 0.61 -17.09 -21.45
CA ALA A 163 2.03 -17.02 -21.81
C ALA A 163 2.64 -18.43 -21.86
N GLY A 164 3.65 -18.60 -22.71
CA GLY A 164 4.29 -19.90 -22.91
C GLY A 164 5.25 -20.33 -21.80
N LEU A 165 5.86 -19.36 -21.09
CA LEU A 165 6.75 -19.62 -19.94
C LEU A 165 6.01 -19.21 -18.66
N GLN A 166 6.27 -19.93 -17.57
CA GLN A 166 5.73 -19.58 -16.26
C GLN A 166 6.84 -19.07 -15.35
N ALA A 167 6.57 -17.94 -14.67
CA ALA A 167 7.41 -17.51 -13.57
C ALA A 167 7.36 -18.57 -12.45
N THR A 168 8.41 -18.67 -11.67
CA THR A 168 8.39 -19.47 -10.46
C THR A 168 7.56 -18.74 -9.41
N ALA A 169 6.55 -19.42 -8.87
CA ALA A 169 5.76 -18.92 -7.76
C ALA A 169 6.35 -19.40 -6.43
N MET A 170 6.42 -18.52 -5.42
CA MET A 170 6.93 -18.87 -4.10
C MET A 170 6.14 -20.03 -3.47
N SER A 171 4.83 -20.11 -3.74
CA SER A 171 3.97 -21.18 -3.24
C SER A 171 4.34 -22.57 -3.80
N ALA A 172 4.97 -22.64 -4.98
CA ALA A 172 5.37 -23.89 -5.62
C ALA A 172 6.70 -24.49 -5.07
N LEU A 173 7.42 -23.73 -4.25
CA LEU A 173 8.71 -24.11 -3.71
C LEU A 173 8.58 -24.89 -2.40
N ASN A 174 9.52 -25.81 -2.14
CA ASN A 174 9.67 -26.42 -0.83
C ASN A 174 10.25 -25.41 0.20
N PRO A 175 10.22 -25.70 1.52
CA PRO A 175 10.66 -24.76 2.55
C PRO A 175 12.11 -24.25 2.36
N HIS A 176 13.05 -25.12 1.99
CA HIS A 176 14.44 -24.74 1.79
C HIS A 176 14.61 -23.82 0.57
N GLU A 177 13.93 -24.13 -0.54
CA GLU A 177 13.92 -23.30 -1.73
C GLU A 177 13.28 -21.94 -1.50
N ARG A 178 12.23 -21.86 -0.67
CA ARG A 178 11.59 -20.60 -0.27
C ARG A 178 12.56 -19.70 0.49
N GLU A 179 13.28 -20.26 1.44
CA GLU A 179 14.27 -19.50 2.22
C GLU A 179 15.39 -18.98 1.32
N LEU A 180 15.87 -19.80 0.37
CA LEU A 180 16.85 -19.37 -0.62
C LEU A 180 16.28 -18.25 -1.50
N ALA A 181 15.05 -18.39 -2.00
CA ALA A 181 14.40 -17.39 -2.82
C ALA A 181 14.21 -16.05 -2.07
N LEU A 182 13.84 -16.09 -0.79
CA LEU A 182 13.74 -14.89 0.05
C LEU A 182 15.09 -14.16 0.14
N ARG A 183 16.17 -14.89 0.41
CA ARG A 183 17.53 -14.30 0.44
C ARG A 183 17.92 -13.67 -0.89
N GLN A 184 17.59 -14.33 -2.01
CA GLN A 184 17.89 -13.83 -3.35
C GLN A 184 17.06 -12.60 -3.71
N CYS A 185 15.77 -12.55 -3.34
CA CYS A 185 14.92 -11.35 -3.51
C CYS A 185 15.47 -10.17 -2.70
N ARG A 186 15.88 -10.41 -1.45
CA ARG A 186 16.51 -9.39 -0.62
C ARG A 186 17.82 -8.90 -1.22
N GLN A 187 18.67 -9.80 -1.72
CA GLN A 187 19.93 -9.45 -2.34
C GLN A 187 19.75 -8.61 -3.61
N LEU A 188 18.77 -8.94 -4.46
CA LEU A 188 18.45 -8.13 -5.63
C LEU A 188 18.00 -6.73 -5.21
N LEU A 189 17.12 -6.64 -4.23
CA LEU A 189 16.61 -5.35 -3.74
C LEU A 189 17.73 -4.50 -3.13
N GLU A 190 18.62 -5.10 -2.33
CA GLU A 190 19.77 -4.40 -1.75
C GLU A 190 20.72 -3.83 -2.82
N GLN A 191 20.88 -4.53 -3.96
CA GLN A 191 21.69 -4.03 -5.09
C GLN A 191 21.05 -2.82 -5.78
N LEU A 192 19.70 -2.76 -5.83
CA LEU A 192 18.96 -1.73 -6.56
C LEU A 192 18.54 -0.56 -5.68
N ALA A 193 18.13 -0.83 -4.46
CA ALA A 193 17.66 0.14 -3.47
C ALA A 193 18.19 -0.24 -2.08
N PRO A 194 19.44 0.10 -1.77
CA PRO A 194 20.09 -0.28 -0.51
C PRO A 194 19.26 0.10 0.73
N GLY A 195 19.12 -0.86 1.64
CA GLY A 195 18.37 -0.72 2.87
C GLY A 195 16.86 -0.98 2.77
N TYR A 196 16.29 -1.09 1.58
CA TYR A 196 14.89 -1.56 1.40
C TYR A 196 14.80 -3.06 1.65
N ASP A 197 13.71 -3.52 2.28
CA ASP A 197 13.50 -4.95 2.55
C ASP A 197 12.01 -5.31 2.47
N TYR A 198 11.63 -6.09 1.47
CA TYR A 198 10.25 -6.56 1.25
C TYR A 198 10.04 -8.03 1.67
N THR A 199 10.99 -8.62 2.39
CA THR A 199 10.90 -10.03 2.77
C THR A 199 9.72 -10.31 3.71
N ARG A 200 9.34 -9.34 4.55
CA ARG A 200 8.17 -9.44 5.41
C ARG A 200 6.89 -9.52 4.60
N GLU A 201 6.69 -8.62 3.64
CA GLU A 201 5.50 -8.61 2.77
C GLU A 201 5.39 -9.90 1.96
N ILE A 202 6.51 -10.47 1.50
CA ILE A 202 6.56 -11.78 0.84
C ILE A 202 6.03 -12.88 1.78
N VAL A 203 6.54 -12.93 3.00
CA VAL A 203 6.15 -13.94 4.00
C VAL A 203 4.68 -13.80 4.38
N LEU A 204 4.23 -12.58 4.71
CA LEU A 204 2.86 -12.30 5.12
C LEU A 204 1.84 -12.55 4.00
N THR A 205 2.19 -12.27 2.74
CA THR A 205 1.35 -12.59 1.58
C THR A 205 1.03 -14.08 1.53
N ALA A 206 2.02 -14.94 1.74
CA ALA A 206 1.83 -16.39 1.80
C ALA A 206 1.10 -16.82 3.06
N GLN A 207 1.48 -16.30 4.23
CA GLN A 207 0.92 -16.65 5.53
C GLN A 207 -0.60 -16.35 5.61
N HIS A 208 -1.02 -15.21 5.09
CA HIS A 208 -2.42 -14.79 5.08
C HIS A 208 -3.18 -15.26 3.82
N GLN A 209 -2.54 -16.06 2.96
CA GLN A 209 -3.14 -16.60 1.73
C GLN A 209 -3.75 -15.51 0.81
N LEU A 210 -3.11 -14.33 0.79
CA LEU A 210 -3.60 -13.20 -0.01
C LEU A 210 -3.24 -13.31 -1.48
N GLY A 211 -2.19 -14.04 -1.79
CA GLY A 211 -1.67 -14.17 -3.14
C GLY A 211 -0.36 -14.94 -3.20
N ASP A 212 0.57 -14.48 -4.02
CA ASP A 212 1.84 -15.14 -4.24
C ASP A 212 2.97 -14.14 -4.55
N THR A 213 4.20 -14.60 -4.46
CA THR A 213 5.35 -13.89 -5.00
C THR A 213 5.88 -14.62 -6.22
N LEU A 214 5.91 -13.92 -7.35
CA LEU A 214 6.45 -14.44 -8.60
C LEU A 214 7.86 -13.91 -8.80
N PHE A 215 8.74 -14.74 -9.32
CA PHE A 215 10.11 -14.33 -9.64
C PHE A 215 10.66 -15.00 -10.89
N MET A 216 11.51 -14.26 -11.59
CA MET A 216 12.27 -14.72 -12.76
C MET A 216 13.70 -14.99 -12.34
N ARG A 217 14.25 -16.10 -12.82
CA ARG A 217 15.63 -16.53 -12.54
C ARG A 217 16.42 -16.74 -13.81
N LYS A 218 17.73 -16.54 -13.69
CA LYS A 218 18.72 -17.02 -14.64
C LYS A 218 19.81 -17.78 -13.85
N GLY A 219 19.81 -19.10 -13.98
CA GLY A 219 20.62 -19.93 -13.10
C GLY A 219 20.20 -19.79 -11.64
N SER A 220 21.13 -19.44 -10.77
CA SER A 220 20.90 -19.18 -9.35
C SER A 220 20.34 -17.78 -9.03
N ASP A 221 20.39 -16.84 -9.97
CA ASP A 221 20.14 -15.43 -9.69
C ASP A 221 18.68 -15.04 -9.96
N VAL A 222 18.06 -14.37 -9.01
CA VAL A 222 16.77 -13.67 -9.22
C VAL A 222 17.04 -12.37 -9.98
N LEU A 223 16.39 -12.21 -11.13
CA LEU A 223 16.50 -11.00 -11.97
C LEU A 223 15.37 -10.02 -11.73
N SER A 224 14.21 -10.54 -11.37
CA SER A 224 13.03 -9.74 -11.04
C SER A 224 12.07 -10.53 -10.15
N PHE A 225 11.26 -9.82 -9.36
CA PHE A 225 10.18 -10.43 -8.59
C PHE A 225 9.02 -9.44 -8.36
N ALA A 226 7.84 -9.98 -8.07
CA ALA A 226 6.67 -9.20 -7.71
C ALA A 226 5.87 -9.88 -6.59
N VAL A 227 5.50 -9.11 -5.59
CA VAL A 227 4.56 -9.52 -4.53
C VAL A 227 3.16 -9.16 -4.97
N CYS A 228 2.28 -10.14 -5.06
CA CYS A 228 0.95 -10.00 -5.65
C CYS A 228 -0.14 -10.48 -4.72
N HIS A 229 -1.21 -9.70 -4.60
CA HIS A 229 -2.43 -10.09 -3.93
C HIS A 229 -3.53 -10.40 -4.94
N SER A 230 -4.05 -11.62 -4.90
CA SER A 230 -5.21 -12.08 -5.67
C SER A 230 -6.47 -12.19 -4.82
N ALA A 231 -6.38 -12.08 -3.50
CA ALA A 231 -7.54 -11.98 -2.64
C ALA A 231 -8.33 -10.69 -2.95
N PRO A 232 -9.68 -10.73 -2.94
CA PRO A 232 -10.48 -9.54 -3.20
C PRO A 232 -10.20 -8.45 -2.14
N LEU A 233 -10.10 -7.19 -2.58
CA LEU A 233 -9.88 -6.05 -1.68
C LEU A 233 -11.10 -5.79 -0.79
N VAL A 234 -12.29 -5.98 -1.34
CA VAL A 234 -13.57 -5.69 -0.70
C VAL A 234 -14.20 -6.99 -0.22
N GLU A 235 -14.75 -6.95 0.99
CA GLU A 235 -15.46 -8.07 1.60
C GLU A 235 -16.65 -8.52 0.72
N GLY A 236 -16.80 -9.85 0.57
CA GLY A 236 -17.90 -10.46 -0.18
C GLY A 236 -17.87 -10.28 -1.69
N ARG A 237 -16.82 -9.69 -2.27
CA ARG A 237 -16.67 -9.56 -3.73
C ARG A 237 -15.75 -10.64 -4.31
N ALA A 238 -16.02 -11.00 -5.57
CA ALA A 238 -15.16 -11.89 -6.32
C ALA A 238 -13.83 -11.20 -6.67
N THR A 239 -12.76 -11.99 -6.82
CA THR A 239 -11.48 -11.49 -7.34
C THR A 239 -11.62 -11.14 -8.81
N GLU A 240 -11.51 -9.87 -9.13
CA GLU A 240 -11.49 -9.40 -10.52
C GLU A 240 -10.09 -9.07 -11.02
N GLU A 241 -9.23 -8.64 -10.10
CA GLU A 241 -7.86 -8.24 -10.44
C GLU A 241 -6.84 -8.76 -9.42
N MET A 242 -5.66 -9.10 -9.93
CA MET A 242 -4.48 -9.35 -9.13
C MET A 242 -3.72 -8.03 -8.96
N ARG A 243 -3.54 -7.59 -7.72
CA ARG A 243 -2.85 -6.34 -7.37
C ARG A 243 -1.38 -6.62 -7.13
N VAL A 244 -0.50 -5.85 -7.75
CA VAL A 244 0.94 -5.89 -7.52
C VAL A 244 1.29 -4.88 -6.42
N LEU A 245 1.79 -5.38 -5.28
CA LEU A 245 2.18 -4.54 -4.14
C LEU A 245 3.60 -4.02 -4.29
N LYS A 246 4.50 -4.91 -4.65
CA LYS A 246 5.92 -4.60 -4.85
C LYS A 246 6.37 -5.25 -6.15
N MET A 247 7.15 -4.55 -6.96
CA MET A 247 7.68 -5.09 -8.21
C MET A 247 9.08 -4.58 -8.46
N ILE A 248 10.01 -5.50 -8.55
CA ILE A 248 11.44 -5.24 -8.66
C ILE A 248 11.97 -5.91 -9.92
N ALA A 249 12.73 -5.18 -10.73
CA ALA A 249 13.40 -5.73 -11.89
C ALA A 249 14.79 -5.07 -12.08
N ARG A 250 15.77 -5.89 -12.43
CA ARG A 250 17.13 -5.44 -12.69
C ARG A 250 17.23 -4.58 -13.93
N THR A 251 16.50 -4.96 -14.97
CA THR A 251 16.48 -4.28 -16.27
C THR A 251 15.04 -4.13 -16.77
N GLU A 252 14.86 -3.28 -17.78
CA GLU A 252 13.58 -3.14 -18.50
C GLU A 252 13.14 -4.46 -19.17
N ALA A 253 14.08 -5.25 -19.66
CA ALA A 253 13.79 -6.56 -20.27
C ALA A 253 13.26 -7.55 -19.22
N ASP A 254 13.86 -7.59 -18.03
CA ASP A 254 13.40 -8.41 -16.90
C ASP A 254 12.02 -7.97 -16.43
N PHE A 255 11.77 -6.64 -16.42
CA PHE A 255 10.45 -6.07 -16.14
C PHE A 255 9.39 -6.55 -17.13
N ASP A 256 9.67 -6.43 -18.44
CA ASP A 256 8.75 -6.85 -19.50
C ASP A 256 8.40 -8.33 -19.43
N GLN A 257 9.39 -9.18 -19.14
CA GLN A 257 9.17 -10.60 -18.93
C GLN A 257 8.29 -10.86 -17.71
N LEU A 258 8.58 -10.20 -16.59
CA LEU A 258 7.79 -10.35 -15.36
C LEU A 258 6.35 -9.91 -15.57
N VAL A 259 6.09 -8.79 -16.26
CA VAL A 259 4.73 -8.34 -16.62
C VAL A 259 3.98 -9.41 -17.41
N THR A 260 4.65 -10.03 -18.39
CA THR A 260 4.04 -11.13 -19.17
C THR A 260 3.63 -12.29 -18.27
N GLN A 261 4.50 -12.66 -17.32
CA GLN A 261 4.25 -13.76 -16.38
C GLN A 261 3.16 -13.40 -15.35
N LEU A 262 3.10 -12.15 -14.91
CA LEU A 262 2.03 -11.66 -14.06
C LEU A 262 0.65 -11.79 -14.73
N CYS A 263 0.54 -11.42 -16.01
CA CYS A 263 -0.70 -11.58 -16.77
C CYS A 263 -1.10 -13.06 -16.92
N ALA A 264 -0.12 -13.95 -17.11
CA ALA A 264 -0.37 -15.39 -17.19
C ALA A 264 -0.79 -15.97 -15.84
N HIS A 265 -0.12 -15.60 -14.77
CA HIS A 265 -0.44 -16.06 -13.42
C HIS A 265 -1.83 -15.56 -12.98
N ALA A 266 -2.16 -14.29 -13.24
CA ALA A 266 -3.48 -13.74 -12.96
C ALA A 266 -4.59 -14.58 -13.62
N ARG A 267 -4.41 -14.97 -14.89
CA ARG A 267 -5.35 -15.83 -15.60
C ARG A 267 -5.49 -17.21 -14.94
N ILE A 268 -4.37 -17.83 -14.55
CA ILE A 268 -4.38 -19.15 -13.87
C ILE A 268 -5.12 -19.05 -12.52
N ARG A 269 -4.97 -17.93 -11.80
CA ARG A 269 -5.61 -17.67 -10.51
C ARG A 269 -7.07 -17.18 -10.64
N GLY A 270 -7.59 -17.08 -11.87
CA GLY A 270 -8.97 -16.65 -12.13
C GLY A 270 -9.22 -15.14 -12.10
N SER A 271 -8.15 -14.33 -11.99
CA SER A 271 -8.26 -12.89 -12.11
C SER A 271 -8.38 -12.48 -13.58
N LYS A 272 -9.20 -11.47 -13.87
CA LYS A 272 -9.38 -10.94 -15.23
C LYS A 272 -8.26 -9.98 -15.64
N ARG A 273 -7.65 -9.31 -14.66
CA ARG A 273 -6.66 -8.25 -14.88
C ARG A 273 -5.54 -8.31 -13.85
N VAL A 274 -4.43 -7.66 -14.21
CA VAL A 274 -3.33 -7.32 -13.30
C VAL A 274 -3.33 -5.81 -13.10
N ALA A 275 -3.33 -5.35 -11.85
CA ALA A 275 -3.20 -3.94 -11.50
C ALA A 275 -1.76 -3.67 -11.04
N ILE A 276 -1.08 -2.73 -11.69
CA ILE A 276 0.28 -2.29 -11.37
C ILE A 276 0.24 -0.80 -11.04
N ARG A 277 0.89 -0.41 -9.95
CA ARG A 277 1.01 0.99 -9.53
C ARG A 277 2.40 1.50 -9.87
N VAL A 278 2.46 2.47 -10.79
CA VAL A 278 3.71 3.04 -11.31
C VAL A 278 3.87 4.44 -10.79
N GLN A 279 4.98 4.71 -10.10
CA GLN A 279 5.33 6.04 -9.65
C GLN A 279 5.83 6.86 -10.84
N GLY A 280 5.41 8.13 -10.92
CA GLY A 280 5.67 9.01 -12.07
C GLY A 280 7.15 9.20 -12.43
N GLN A 281 8.05 9.00 -11.47
CA GLN A 281 9.50 8.96 -11.72
C GLN A 281 9.95 7.82 -12.64
N TYR A 282 9.11 6.81 -12.87
CA TYR A 282 9.32 5.70 -13.81
C TYR A 282 8.50 5.91 -15.10
N GLY A 283 8.60 7.08 -15.73
CA GLY A 283 7.88 7.40 -16.97
C GLY A 283 8.22 6.49 -18.14
N ASP A 284 9.41 5.91 -18.18
CA ASP A 284 9.84 4.85 -19.09
C ASP A 284 9.04 3.57 -18.91
N VAL A 285 8.90 3.10 -17.67
CA VAL A 285 8.09 1.93 -17.28
C VAL A 285 6.61 2.16 -17.61
N TYR A 286 6.08 3.33 -17.29
CA TYR A 286 4.71 3.71 -17.62
C TYR A 286 4.45 3.61 -19.14
N ARG A 287 5.31 4.19 -19.97
CA ARG A 287 5.18 4.11 -21.45
C ARG A 287 5.21 2.66 -21.95
N ARG A 288 6.06 1.80 -21.37
CA ARG A 288 6.10 0.35 -21.70
C ARG A 288 4.78 -0.33 -21.39
N LEU A 289 4.19 -0.09 -20.23
CA LEU A 289 2.90 -0.66 -19.86
C LEU A 289 1.78 -0.19 -20.77
N VAL A 290 1.72 1.12 -21.09
CA VAL A 290 0.74 1.68 -22.04
C VAL A 290 0.93 1.08 -23.44
N GLY A 291 2.17 0.95 -23.91
CA GLY A 291 2.49 0.29 -25.19
C GLY A 291 2.05 -1.19 -25.25
N ARG A 292 1.90 -1.85 -24.11
CA ARG A 292 1.37 -3.22 -23.97
C ARG A 292 -0.17 -3.25 -23.83
N GLY A 293 -0.86 -2.11 -23.94
CA GLY A 293 -2.30 -1.99 -23.85
C GLY A 293 -2.83 -1.76 -22.43
N ALA A 294 -1.97 -1.37 -21.50
CA ALA A 294 -2.43 -1.02 -20.15
C ALA A 294 -3.36 0.19 -20.16
N ARG A 295 -4.39 0.12 -19.31
CA ARG A 295 -5.39 1.19 -19.16
C ARG A 295 -5.24 1.84 -17.79
N VAL A 296 -5.17 3.17 -17.77
CA VAL A 296 -5.18 3.96 -16.53
C VAL A 296 -6.52 3.80 -15.82
N ARG A 297 -6.50 3.54 -14.52
CA ARG A 297 -7.68 3.36 -13.68
C ARG A 297 -7.80 4.40 -12.59
N TRP A 298 -6.68 4.73 -11.96
CA TRP A 298 -6.66 5.59 -10.78
C TRP A 298 -5.32 6.32 -10.68
N THR A 299 -5.31 7.40 -9.92
CA THR A 299 -4.08 8.12 -9.58
C THR A 299 -4.12 8.57 -8.13
N ASP A 300 -2.98 8.48 -7.46
CA ASP A 300 -2.74 9.04 -6.14
C ASP A 300 -1.53 9.97 -6.19
N LEU A 301 -1.50 10.94 -5.32
CA LEU A 301 -0.36 11.83 -5.13
C LEU A 301 0.50 11.28 -4.00
N ARG A 302 1.74 10.97 -4.29
CA ARG A 302 2.75 10.70 -3.27
C ARG A 302 3.20 12.01 -2.63
N MET A 303 3.26 11.98 -1.31
CA MET A 303 3.83 13.06 -0.53
C MET A 303 4.87 12.48 0.41
N SER A 304 6.07 13.05 0.45
CA SER A 304 7.13 12.65 1.37
C SER A 304 7.50 13.79 2.32
N LEU A 305 7.89 13.41 3.53
CA LEU A 305 8.39 14.37 4.51
C LEU A 305 9.67 15.03 3.98
N HIS A 306 9.79 16.34 4.10
CA HIS A 306 10.83 17.14 3.45
C HIS A 306 12.25 16.58 3.61
N ASP A 307 12.63 16.19 4.82
CA ASP A 307 13.97 15.64 5.13
C ASP A 307 14.08 14.11 4.90
N TYR A 308 13.01 13.47 4.43
CA TYR A 308 12.93 12.02 4.19
C TYR A 308 12.32 11.70 2.83
N PRO A 309 12.87 12.27 1.74
CA PRO A 309 12.29 12.20 0.42
C PRO A 309 12.42 10.80 -0.19
N GLU A 310 11.44 10.42 -1.03
CA GLU A 310 11.58 9.29 -1.92
C GLU A 310 12.45 9.68 -3.12
N ALA A 311 13.35 8.78 -3.53
CA ALA A 311 14.16 8.96 -4.72
C ALA A 311 14.15 7.68 -5.58
N ARG A 312 14.20 7.85 -6.92
CA ARG A 312 14.43 6.72 -7.82
C ARG A 312 15.85 6.19 -7.61
N PRO A 313 16.05 4.87 -7.47
CA PRO A 313 17.37 4.28 -7.38
C PRO A 313 18.28 4.69 -8.55
N ALA A 314 19.53 5.07 -8.25
CA ALA A 314 20.47 5.58 -9.24
C ALA A 314 20.96 4.52 -10.25
N ASN A 315 20.84 3.24 -9.91
CA ASN A 315 21.43 2.12 -10.68
C ASN A 315 20.58 1.68 -11.89
N GLY A 316 19.59 2.46 -12.30
CA GLY A 316 18.75 2.15 -13.47
C GLY A 316 17.76 0.98 -13.27
N GLY A 317 17.73 0.36 -12.11
CA GLY A 317 16.78 -0.67 -11.75
C GLY A 317 15.36 -0.12 -11.59
N ILE A 318 14.39 -1.03 -11.61
CA ILE A 318 12.98 -0.72 -11.42
C ILE A 318 12.59 -1.24 -10.05
N VAL A 319 12.13 -0.34 -9.16
CA VAL A 319 11.62 -0.66 -7.83
C VAL A 319 10.29 0.06 -7.66
N LEU A 320 9.20 -0.64 -7.97
CA LEU A 320 7.85 -0.13 -7.75
C LEU A 320 7.37 -0.60 -6.38
N SER A 321 7.07 0.35 -5.53
CA SER A 321 6.56 0.12 -4.18
C SER A 321 5.17 0.74 -4.03
N ASN A 322 4.18 -0.07 -3.70
CA ASN A 322 2.86 0.41 -3.36
C ASN A 322 2.82 0.82 -1.87
N TRP A 323 2.28 2.02 -1.58
CA TRP A 323 2.05 2.52 -0.22
C TRP A 323 0.57 2.42 0.18
N GLU A 324 -0.11 1.45 -0.37
CA GLU A 324 -1.46 1.01 0.02
C GLU A 324 -1.46 -0.47 0.41
N ILE A 325 -2.45 -0.87 1.19
CA ILE A 325 -2.67 -2.26 1.63
C ILE A 325 -3.56 -3.06 0.66
#